data_9530871dad0319fe36491c4be3b3ffb8
#
_entry.id   9530871dad0319fe36491c4be3b3ffb8
#
_cell.length_a   1.000
_cell.length_b   1.000
_cell.length_c   1.000
_cell.angle_alpha   90.00
_cell.angle_beta   90.00
_cell.angle_gamma   90.00
#
_symmetry.space_group_name_H-M   'P 1'
#
loop_
_entity.id
_entity.type
_entity.pdbx_description
1 polymer ?
#
loop_
_entity_poly.entity_id
_entity_poly.type
_entity_poly.pdbx_seq_one_letter_code
_entity_poly.pdbx_strand_id
1 'polypeptide(L)'
;GNPTQMMIEGDRLVISSSIYYWSLPEDSDLRKLMSEEVTATDPFSDVTYSYTKVQNLVKYTVVDITNRSSPVVEKEMYIEGNYHTARMVDGTVRSVTHLWTYFDGIRNWVELPEEYWSVEDTDERMGIWNDSVKQTVLDNQQVISELTLDDFVPHIYEIREGEIFTHPLTYEQCTEFSASSDSAGRGFTTIMTMQ
;
A
#
# COMPACT_ATOMS: atom_id res chain seq x y z
N GLY A 1 -14.07 0.65 -10.60
CA GLY A 1 -13.26 1.79 -10.14
C GLY A 1 -13.80 3.10 -10.68
N ASN A 2 -13.39 4.19 -10.09
CA ASN A 2 -13.76 5.53 -10.51
C ASN A 2 -12.70 6.05 -11.50
N PRO A 3 -13.04 6.31 -12.79
CA PRO A 3 -12.11 6.88 -13.75
C PRO A 3 -11.61 8.26 -13.28
N THR A 4 -10.31 8.46 -13.35
CA THR A 4 -9.65 9.72 -12.94
C THR A 4 -9.15 10.50 -14.14
N GLN A 5 -8.62 9.80 -15.14
CA GLN A 5 -8.08 10.42 -16.34
C GLN A 5 -8.13 9.46 -17.53
N MET A 6 -8.20 10.04 -18.72
CA MET A 6 -8.13 9.34 -19.99
C MET A 6 -7.07 10.00 -20.87
N MET A 7 -6.20 9.21 -21.45
CA MET A 7 -5.09 9.64 -22.30
C MET A 7 -5.16 8.87 -23.61
N ILE A 8 -5.04 9.58 -24.73
CA ILE A 8 -5.13 8.98 -26.07
C ILE A 8 -3.93 9.46 -26.88
N GLU A 9 -3.26 8.52 -27.55
CA GLU A 9 -2.24 8.80 -28.53
C GLU A 9 -2.25 7.71 -29.61
N GLY A 10 -2.47 8.14 -30.86
CA GLY A 10 -2.64 7.23 -31.99
C GLY A 10 -3.84 6.29 -31.79
N ASP A 11 -3.59 5.01 -31.84
CA ASP A 11 -4.58 3.94 -31.67
C ASP A 11 -4.55 3.31 -30.27
N ARG A 12 -3.93 3.98 -29.31
CA ARG A 12 -3.88 3.55 -27.91
C ARG A 12 -4.61 4.51 -27.00
N LEU A 13 -5.49 3.95 -26.18
CA LEU A 13 -6.20 4.64 -25.12
C LEU A 13 -5.74 4.09 -23.77
N VAL A 14 -5.38 4.97 -22.83
CA VAL A 14 -5.07 4.58 -21.44
C VAL A 14 -6.04 5.27 -20.50
N ILE A 15 -6.73 4.50 -19.69
CA ILE A 15 -7.67 4.99 -18.67
C ILE A 15 -7.06 4.73 -17.29
N SER A 16 -6.84 5.79 -16.52
CA SER A 16 -6.53 5.65 -15.11
C SER A 16 -7.81 5.67 -14.28
N SER A 17 -7.85 4.84 -13.24
CA SER A 17 -8.98 4.74 -12.33
C SER A 17 -8.49 4.52 -10.90
N SER A 18 -9.15 5.15 -9.93
CA SER A 18 -8.96 4.81 -8.52
C SER A 18 -9.84 3.64 -8.15
N ILE A 19 -9.26 2.65 -7.49
CA ILE A 19 -9.94 1.44 -7.03
C ILE A 19 -9.72 1.31 -5.53
N TYR A 20 -10.79 1.00 -4.82
CA TYR A 20 -10.71 0.58 -3.44
C TYR A 20 -10.53 -0.93 -3.39
N TYR A 21 -9.61 -1.45 -2.59
CA TYR A 21 -9.30 -2.88 -2.50
C TYR A 21 -10.57 -3.76 -2.37
N TRP A 22 -11.49 -3.36 -1.48
CA TRP A 22 -12.74 -4.08 -1.23
C TRP A 22 -13.75 -4.06 -2.39
N SER A 23 -13.49 -3.26 -3.43
CA SER A 23 -14.28 -3.29 -4.67
C SER A 23 -13.76 -4.31 -5.69
N LEU A 24 -12.64 -4.97 -5.43
CA LEU A 24 -12.20 -6.11 -6.20
C LEU A 24 -13.10 -7.33 -5.88
N PRO A 25 -13.44 -8.17 -6.86
CA PRO A 25 -14.19 -9.40 -6.60
C PRO A 25 -13.47 -10.29 -5.59
N GLU A 26 -14.20 -10.86 -4.63
CA GLU A 26 -13.63 -11.71 -3.57
C GLU A 26 -12.90 -12.94 -4.08
N ASP A 27 -13.37 -13.47 -5.21
CA ASP A 27 -12.84 -14.66 -5.86
C ASP A 27 -11.71 -14.35 -6.86
N SER A 28 -11.40 -13.06 -7.10
CA SER A 28 -10.35 -12.69 -8.05
C SER A 28 -8.97 -13.08 -7.53
N ASP A 29 -8.14 -13.62 -8.42
CA ASP A 29 -6.78 -14.02 -8.08
C ASP A 29 -5.90 -12.81 -7.70
N LEU A 30 -6.18 -11.64 -8.28
CA LEU A 30 -5.52 -10.40 -7.89
C LEU A 30 -5.79 -10.07 -6.42
N ARG A 31 -7.05 -10.15 -5.97
CA ARG A 31 -7.41 -9.89 -4.58
C ARG A 31 -6.76 -10.89 -3.63
N LYS A 32 -6.74 -12.18 -4.00
CA LYS A 32 -6.06 -13.22 -3.21
C LYS A 32 -4.56 -13.00 -3.11
N LEU A 33 -3.93 -12.56 -4.20
CA LEU A 33 -2.49 -12.26 -4.23
C LEU A 33 -2.13 -11.06 -3.33
N MET A 34 -3.02 -10.07 -3.28
CA MET A 34 -2.82 -8.85 -2.48
C MET A 34 -3.26 -8.99 -1.02
N SER A 35 -3.99 -10.04 -0.68
CA SER A 35 -4.59 -10.23 0.63
C SER A 35 -3.57 -10.74 1.66
N GLU A 36 -2.72 -9.88 2.16
CA GLU A 36 -2.27 -10.02 3.53
C GLU A 36 -3.43 -9.54 4.42
N GLU A 37 -4.38 -10.41 4.73
CA GLU A 37 -5.39 -10.13 5.74
C GLU A 37 -4.73 -10.13 7.11
N VAL A 38 -4.60 -8.95 7.66
CA VAL A 38 -4.19 -8.80 9.05
C VAL A 38 -5.44 -8.86 9.92
N THR A 39 -5.43 -9.78 10.86
CA THR A 39 -6.51 -9.93 11.83
C THR A 39 -6.11 -9.27 13.14
N ALA A 40 -6.87 -8.28 13.58
CA ALA A 40 -6.68 -7.66 14.87
C ALA A 40 -7.94 -7.83 15.74
N THR A 41 -7.74 -8.06 17.02
CA THR A 41 -8.82 -8.09 18.00
C THR A 41 -8.78 -6.81 18.83
N ASP A 42 -9.89 -6.09 18.87
CA ASP A 42 -10.02 -4.93 19.72
C ASP A 42 -10.00 -5.37 21.20
N PRO A 43 -9.00 -4.93 21.99
CA PRO A 43 -8.84 -5.37 23.37
C PRO A 43 -9.98 -4.91 24.31
N PHE A 44 -10.80 -3.95 23.87
CA PHE A 44 -11.90 -3.41 24.69
C PHE A 44 -13.26 -4.04 24.37
N SER A 45 -13.43 -4.58 23.19
CA SER A 45 -14.72 -5.11 22.71
C SER A 45 -14.69 -6.59 22.35
N ASP A 46 -13.53 -7.25 22.40
CA ASP A 46 -13.29 -8.63 21.90
C ASP A 46 -13.74 -8.83 20.44
N VAL A 47 -13.96 -7.75 19.70
CA VAL A 47 -14.33 -7.82 18.30
C VAL A 47 -13.07 -8.01 17.45
N THR A 48 -13.05 -9.11 16.73
CA THR A 48 -12.00 -9.39 15.72
C THR A 48 -12.42 -8.77 14.39
N TYR A 49 -11.52 -7.98 13.82
CA TYR A 49 -11.71 -7.39 12.48
C TYR A 49 -10.50 -7.70 11.60
N SER A 50 -10.77 -7.88 10.32
CA SER A 50 -9.72 -8.03 9.31
C SER A 50 -9.54 -6.71 8.57
N TYR A 51 -8.29 -6.36 8.33
CA TYR A 51 -7.94 -5.22 7.48
C TYR A 51 -6.83 -5.61 6.52
N THR A 52 -6.66 -4.86 5.47
CA THR A 52 -5.61 -5.07 4.48
C THR A 52 -4.58 -3.95 4.57
N LYS A 53 -3.31 -4.31 4.37
CA LYS A 53 -2.19 -3.37 4.31
C LYS A 53 -2.42 -2.30 3.24
N VAL A 54 -2.98 -2.68 2.10
CA VAL A 54 -3.28 -1.79 0.98
C VAL A 54 -4.78 -1.60 0.84
N GLN A 55 -5.23 -0.35 0.92
CA GLN A 55 -6.65 -0.02 0.78
C GLN A 55 -6.97 0.60 -0.59
N ASN A 56 -6.04 1.31 -1.19
CA ASN A 56 -6.23 2.02 -2.45
C ASN A 56 -5.25 1.56 -3.52
N LEU A 57 -5.77 1.47 -4.73
CA LEU A 57 -5.04 1.08 -5.92
C LEU A 57 -5.31 2.08 -7.04
N VAL A 58 -4.32 2.29 -7.88
CA VAL A 58 -4.48 2.97 -9.15
C VAL A 58 -4.45 1.91 -10.25
N LYS A 59 -5.54 1.82 -11.00
CA LYS A 59 -5.65 0.93 -12.15
C LYS A 59 -5.39 1.71 -13.43
N TYR A 60 -4.54 1.20 -14.30
CA TYR A 60 -4.38 1.63 -15.68
C TYR A 60 -4.92 0.54 -16.59
N THR A 61 -5.92 0.90 -17.41
CA THR A 61 -6.45 0.01 -18.45
C THR A 61 -5.93 0.50 -19.79
N VAL A 62 -5.14 -0.32 -20.47
CA VAL A 62 -4.61 -0.04 -21.82
C VAL A 62 -5.51 -0.71 -22.82
N VAL A 63 -6.01 0.06 -23.77
CA VAL A 63 -6.99 -0.34 -24.75
C VAL A 63 -6.46 -0.03 -26.16
N ASP A 64 -6.44 -1.05 -27.00
CA ASP A 64 -6.28 -0.89 -28.46
C ASP A 64 -7.58 -0.35 -29.04
N ILE A 65 -7.50 0.80 -29.70
CA ILE A 65 -8.58 1.48 -30.37
C ILE A 65 -8.35 1.60 -31.91
N THR A 66 -7.47 0.77 -32.48
CA THR A 66 -7.25 0.66 -33.92
C THR A 66 -8.60 0.47 -34.61
N ASN A 67 -9.43 -0.40 -34.10
CA ASN A 67 -10.84 -0.49 -34.48
C ASN A 67 -11.73 0.18 -33.42
N ARG A 68 -12.04 1.45 -33.61
CA ARG A 68 -12.85 2.26 -32.68
C ARG A 68 -14.27 1.70 -32.45
N SER A 69 -14.78 0.88 -33.36
CA SER A 69 -16.10 0.23 -33.20
C SER A 69 -16.02 -1.05 -32.36
N SER A 70 -14.81 -1.57 -32.11
CA SER A 70 -14.57 -2.76 -31.32
C SER A 70 -13.23 -2.61 -30.58
N PRO A 71 -13.16 -1.76 -29.55
CA PRO A 71 -11.95 -1.58 -28.76
C PRO A 71 -11.61 -2.85 -27.98
N VAL A 72 -10.31 -3.14 -27.80
CA VAL A 72 -9.83 -4.34 -27.10
C VAL A 72 -8.94 -3.93 -25.94
N VAL A 73 -9.20 -4.46 -24.75
CA VAL A 73 -8.31 -4.29 -23.61
C VAL A 73 -7.07 -5.15 -23.83
N GLU A 74 -5.90 -4.53 -23.90
CA GLU A 74 -4.61 -5.22 -24.08
C GLU A 74 -4.05 -5.68 -22.73
N LYS A 75 -4.08 -4.79 -21.74
CA LYS A 75 -3.56 -5.09 -20.40
C LYS A 75 -4.17 -4.16 -19.35
N GLU A 76 -4.10 -4.61 -18.12
CA GLU A 76 -4.45 -3.84 -16.93
C GLU A 76 -3.28 -3.84 -15.97
N MET A 77 -2.95 -2.67 -15.43
CA MET A 77 -1.91 -2.53 -14.41
C MET A 77 -2.52 -1.95 -13.15
N TYR A 78 -2.16 -2.51 -12.00
CA TYR A 78 -2.61 -2.07 -10.69
C TYR A 78 -1.38 -1.67 -9.88
N ILE A 79 -1.41 -0.49 -9.30
CA ILE A 79 -0.34 0.06 -8.47
C ILE A 79 -0.91 0.37 -7.11
N GLU A 80 -0.27 -0.11 -6.07
CA GLU A 80 -0.64 0.22 -4.70
C GLU A 80 -0.45 1.70 -4.42
N GLY A 81 -1.46 2.31 -3.78
CA GLY A 81 -1.46 3.71 -3.40
C GLY A 81 -2.53 4.57 -4.07
N ASN A 82 -2.37 5.86 -3.91
CA ASN A 82 -3.31 6.87 -4.37
C ASN A 82 -2.80 7.56 -5.64
N TYR A 83 -3.69 7.80 -6.58
CA TYR A 83 -3.41 8.57 -7.79
C TYR A 83 -3.09 10.03 -7.44
N HIS A 84 -2.00 10.55 -7.99
CA HIS A 84 -1.69 11.97 -7.91
C HIS A 84 -1.81 12.64 -9.28
N THR A 85 -1.10 12.13 -10.29
CA THR A 85 -1.15 12.65 -11.67
C THR A 85 -0.61 11.63 -12.65
N ALA A 86 -1.03 11.73 -13.92
CA ALA A 86 -0.39 11.00 -15.01
C ALA A 86 -0.39 11.85 -16.28
N ARG A 87 0.56 11.57 -17.18
CA ARG A 87 0.65 12.19 -18.50
C ARG A 87 1.14 11.17 -19.51
N MET A 88 0.59 11.23 -20.72
CA MET A 88 1.11 10.49 -21.87
C MET A 88 1.92 11.46 -22.75
N VAL A 89 3.13 11.07 -23.09
CA VAL A 89 4.06 11.82 -23.95
C VAL A 89 4.80 10.81 -24.81
N ASP A 90 4.73 10.96 -26.11
CA ASP A 90 5.37 10.08 -27.11
C ASP A 90 5.06 8.58 -26.85
N GLY A 91 3.77 8.25 -26.69
CA GLY A 91 3.28 6.89 -26.44
C GLY A 91 3.61 6.33 -25.05
N THR A 92 4.27 7.11 -24.20
CA THR A 92 4.71 6.69 -22.87
C THR A 92 3.88 7.38 -21.80
N VAL A 93 3.25 6.61 -20.92
CA VAL A 93 2.56 7.13 -19.74
C VAL A 93 3.54 7.28 -18.59
N ARG A 94 3.61 8.48 -18.05
CA ARG A 94 4.34 8.79 -16.80
C ARG A 94 3.31 9.06 -15.72
N SER A 95 3.38 8.31 -14.65
CA SER A 95 2.45 8.36 -13.52
C SER A 95 3.16 8.65 -12.22
N VAL A 96 2.48 9.41 -11.37
CA VAL A 96 2.90 9.65 -9.99
C VAL A 96 1.79 9.13 -9.08
N THR A 97 2.15 8.22 -8.18
CA THR A 97 1.27 7.70 -7.14
C THR A 97 1.90 7.91 -5.77
N HIS A 98 1.09 7.89 -4.72
CA HIS A 98 1.56 7.99 -3.34
C HIS A 98 0.94 6.89 -2.49
N LEU A 99 1.78 6.11 -1.80
CA LEU A 99 1.38 5.10 -0.84
C LEU A 99 1.78 5.55 0.56
N TRP A 100 0.82 5.58 1.50
CA TRP A 100 1.11 5.66 2.92
C TRP A 100 1.48 4.27 3.42
N THR A 101 2.67 4.14 3.98
CA THR A 101 3.12 2.87 4.54
C THR A 101 2.47 2.64 5.90
N TYR A 102 1.90 1.47 6.05
CA TYR A 102 1.42 0.93 7.31
C TYR A 102 2.17 -0.37 7.60
N PHE A 103 2.72 -0.47 8.79
CA PHE A 103 3.40 -1.68 9.23
C PHE A 103 2.58 -2.35 10.32
N ASP A 104 2.19 -3.59 10.06
CA ASP A 104 1.53 -4.36 11.08
C ASP A 104 2.46 -4.63 12.26
N GLY A 105 1.89 -4.64 13.45
CA GLY A 105 2.65 -4.85 14.69
C GLY A 105 3.40 -3.62 15.20
N ILE A 106 3.64 -2.57 14.39
CA ILE A 106 4.24 -1.32 14.90
C ILE A 106 3.17 -0.49 15.60
N ARG A 107 3.32 -0.33 16.91
CA ARG A 107 2.40 0.43 17.74
C ARG A 107 2.91 1.85 17.96
N ASN A 108 2.05 2.83 17.75
CA ASN A 108 2.29 4.24 18.09
C ASN A 108 1.56 4.68 19.37
N TRP A 109 1.02 3.73 20.10
CA TRP A 109 0.41 3.89 21.41
C TRP A 109 1.01 2.91 22.40
N VAL A 110 0.90 3.22 23.69
CA VAL A 110 1.35 2.34 24.77
C VAL A 110 0.15 1.56 25.27
N GLU A 111 0.26 0.23 25.27
CA GLU A 111 -0.71 -0.64 25.90
C GLU A 111 -0.42 -0.69 27.40
N LEU A 112 -1.39 -0.22 28.19
CA LEU A 112 -1.26 -0.15 29.63
C LEU A 112 -1.94 -1.34 30.28
N PRO A 113 -1.29 -2.02 31.23
CA PRO A 113 -1.90 -3.14 31.94
C PRO A 113 -3.06 -2.65 32.84
N GLU A 114 -3.98 -3.54 33.15
CA GLU A 114 -5.20 -3.23 33.93
C GLU A 114 -4.86 -2.61 35.30
N GLU A 115 -3.79 -3.04 35.93
CA GLU A 115 -3.30 -2.53 37.20
C GLU A 115 -2.99 -1.02 37.17
N TYR A 116 -2.56 -0.46 36.02
CA TYR A 116 -2.30 0.97 35.87
C TYR A 116 -3.47 1.84 36.31
N TRP A 117 -4.68 1.37 36.03
CA TRP A 117 -5.90 2.13 36.30
C TRP A 117 -6.36 2.06 37.76
N SER A 118 -5.87 1.07 38.52
CA SER A 118 -6.21 0.85 39.94
C SER A 118 -5.17 1.43 40.92
N VAL A 119 -3.96 1.75 40.45
CA VAL A 119 -2.91 2.33 41.29
C VAL A 119 -3.21 3.80 41.59
N GLU A 120 -3.27 4.18 42.86
CA GLU A 120 -3.50 5.56 43.32
C GLU A 120 -2.17 6.32 43.43
N ASP A 121 -1.07 5.64 43.80
CA ASP A 121 0.24 6.27 43.93
C ASP A 121 0.79 6.72 42.58
N THR A 122 1.19 7.99 42.53
CA THR A 122 1.65 8.65 41.29
C THR A 122 3.00 8.10 40.82
N ASP A 123 3.90 7.81 41.73
CA ASP A 123 5.26 7.34 41.40
C ASP A 123 5.19 5.88 40.91
N GLU A 124 4.38 5.06 41.56
CA GLU A 124 4.11 3.69 41.10
C GLU A 124 3.45 3.66 39.73
N ARG A 125 2.42 4.50 39.51
CA ARG A 125 1.75 4.64 38.21
C ARG A 125 2.72 5.09 37.10
N MET A 126 3.62 6.03 37.42
CA MET A 126 4.66 6.45 36.49
C MET A 126 5.67 5.32 36.19
N GLY A 127 5.98 4.48 37.18
CA GLY A 127 6.78 3.29 36.98
C GLY A 127 6.16 2.34 35.95
N ILE A 128 4.88 2.01 36.11
CA ILE A 128 4.14 1.14 35.19
C ILE A 128 4.10 1.74 33.77
N TRP A 129 3.84 3.04 33.66
CA TRP A 129 3.87 3.75 32.37
C TRP A 129 5.23 3.61 31.67
N ASN A 130 6.31 3.90 32.39
CA ASN A 130 7.66 3.85 31.83
C ASN A 130 8.05 2.43 31.38
N ASP A 131 7.64 1.41 32.11
CA ASP A 131 7.93 0.02 31.75
C ASP A 131 7.08 -0.42 30.54
N SER A 132 5.82 0.00 30.46
CA SER A 132 4.98 -0.22 29.28
C SER A 132 5.53 0.48 28.04
N VAL A 133 6.05 1.71 28.18
CA VAL A 133 6.73 2.41 27.06
C VAL A 133 7.95 1.63 26.60
N LYS A 134 8.81 1.18 27.54
CA LYS A 134 10.00 0.39 27.18
C LYS A 134 9.61 -0.91 26.46
N GLN A 135 8.59 -1.60 26.94
CA GLN A 135 8.12 -2.83 26.31
C GLN A 135 7.61 -2.56 24.87
N THR A 136 6.79 -1.50 24.69
CA THR A 136 6.33 -1.10 23.35
C THR A 136 7.49 -0.79 22.40
N VAL A 137 8.54 -0.14 22.89
CA VAL A 137 9.75 0.13 22.08
C VAL A 137 10.47 -1.15 21.69
N LEU A 138 10.61 -2.12 22.63
CA LEU A 138 11.24 -3.42 22.34
C LEU A 138 10.44 -4.23 21.33
N ASP A 139 9.11 -4.27 21.48
CA ASP A 139 8.22 -4.96 20.55
C ASP A 139 8.32 -4.35 19.14
N ASN A 140 8.29 -3.01 19.03
CA ASN A 140 8.46 -2.31 17.76
C ASN A 140 9.83 -2.56 17.13
N GLN A 141 10.90 -2.62 17.94
CA GLN A 141 12.25 -2.94 17.44
C GLN A 141 12.32 -4.36 16.88
N GLN A 142 11.66 -5.32 17.51
CA GLN A 142 11.57 -6.68 16.99
C GLN A 142 10.85 -6.69 15.64
N VAL A 143 9.66 -6.11 15.53
CA VAL A 143 8.92 -6.01 14.27
C VAL A 143 9.79 -5.38 13.17
N ILE A 144 10.43 -4.24 13.45
CA ILE A 144 11.30 -3.56 12.49
C ILE A 144 12.46 -4.46 12.03
N SER A 145 13.02 -5.29 12.92
CA SER A 145 14.13 -6.18 12.58
C SER A 145 13.75 -7.31 11.63
N GLU A 146 12.47 -7.63 11.55
CA GLU A 146 11.90 -8.68 10.69
C GLU A 146 11.44 -8.16 9.32
N LEU A 147 11.27 -6.82 9.17
CA LEU A 147 10.84 -6.20 7.93
C LEU A 147 11.94 -6.26 6.86
N THR A 148 11.50 -6.52 5.65
CA THR A 148 12.33 -6.47 4.44
C THR A 148 12.03 -5.19 3.64
N LEU A 149 12.85 -4.86 2.66
CA LEU A 149 12.59 -3.70 1.80
C LEU A 149 11.27 -3.85 1.03
N ASP A 150 10.88 -5.06 0.69
CA ASP A 150 9.65 -5.35 -0.04
C ASP A 150 8.39 -5.00 0.78
N ASP A 151 8.48 -5.05 2.11
CA ASP A 151 7.39 -4.64 3.01
C ASP A 151 7.13 -3.13 3.00
N PHE A 152 8.10 -2.34 2.54
CA PHE A 152 8.04 -0.89 2.54
C PHE A 152 7.53 -0.30 1.24
N VAL A 153 7.84 -0.93 0.11
CA VAL A 153 7.59 -0.36 -1.22
C VAL A 153 6.23 -0.82 -1.76
N PRO A 154 5.58 0.01 -2.60
CA PRO A 154 4.36 -0.40 -3.27
C PRO A 154 4.61 -1.50 -4.29
N HIS A 155 3.65 -2.41 -4.46
CA HIS A 155 3.67 -3.43 -5.49
C HIS A 155 2.95 -2.97 -6.75
N ILE A 156 3.37 -3.54 -7.88
CA ILE A 156 2.74 -3.33 -9.18
C ILE A 156 2.34 -4.70 -9.73
N TYR A 157 1.09 -4.81 -10.12
CA TYR A 157 0.52 -6.01 -10.72
C TYR A 157 0.08 -5.72 -12.14
N GLU A 158 0.41 -6.57 -13.09
CA GLU A 158 -0.02 -6.50 -14.47
C GLU A 158 -0.89 -7.70 -14.80
N ILE A 159 -2.07 -7.48 -15.37
CA ILE A 159 -2.92 -8.53 -15.92
C ILE A 159 -2.87 -8.41 -17.44
N ARG A 160 -2.36 -9.45 -18.08
CA ARG A 160 -2.27 -9.57 -19.52
C ARG A 160 -2.65 -10.98 -19.94
N GLU A 161 -3.58 -11.08 -20.90
CA GLU A 161 -4.08 -12.38 -21.41
C GLU A 161 -4.64 -13.30 -20.31
N GLY A 162 -5.13 -12.71 -19.21
CA GLY A 162 -5.68 -13.45 -18.06
C GLY A 162 -4.63 -13.93 -17.04
N GLU A 163 -3.34 -13.68 -17.27
CA GLU A 163 -2.26 -13.98 -16.34
C GLU A 163 -1.88 -12.75 -15.52
N ILE A 164 -1.49 -12.96 -14.25
CA ILE A 164 -1.06 -11.91 -13.34
C ILE A 164 0.45 -11.96 -13.19
N PHE A 165 1.10 -10.83 -13.45
CA PHE A 165 2.53 -10.62 -13.27
C PHE A 165 2.73 -9.61 -12.15
N THR A 166 3.60 -9.93 -11.18
CA THR A 166 4.02 -9.00 -10.13
C THR A 166 5.34 -8.38 -10.54
N HIS A 167 5.42 -7.05 -10.51
CA HIS A 167 6.64 -6.30 -10.79
C HIS A 167 7.20 -5.75 -9.47
N PRO A 168 8.27 -6.34 -8.93
CA PRO A 168 8.91 -5.81 -7.74
C PRO A 168 9.56 -4.46 -8.07
N LEU A 169 9.43 -3.50 -7.17
CA LEU A 169 10.17 -2.24 -7.23
C LEU A 169 11.57 -2.34 -6.61
N THR A 170 11.82 -3.45 -5.92
CA THR A 170 13.12 -3.76 -5.33
C THR A 170 13.89 -4.68 -6.25
N TYR A 171 14.95 -4.16 -6.86
CA TYR A 171 15.91 -4.96 -7.62
C TYR A 171 17.15 -5.20 -6.75
N GLU A 172 17.87 -6.28 -7.00
CA GLU A 172 19.18 -6.56 -6.37
C GLU A 172 20.18 -5.39 -6.48
N GLN A 173 19.95 -4.50 -7.45
CA GLN A 173 20.76 -3.31 -7.71
C GLN A 173 20.24 -2.05 -7.00
N CYS A 174 19.14 -2.13 -6.25
CA CYS A 174 18.55 -1.01 -5.50
C CYS A 174 19.36 -0.78 -4.22
N THR A 175 20.54 -0.19 -4.36
CA THR A 175 21.50 0.01 -3.26
C THR A 175 21.57 1.47 -2.80
N GLU A 176 20.87 2.39 -3.48
CA GLU A 176 20.92 3.81 -3.18
C GLU A 176 19.62 4.28 -2.52
N PHE A 177 19.70 4.52 -1.22
CA PHE A 177 18.64 5.14 -0.45
C PHE A 177 19.12 6.45 0.14
N SER A 178 18.29 7.48 0.03
CA SER A 178 18.53 8.76 0.68
C SER A 178 17.42 9.00 1.71
N ALA A 179 17.80 9.29 2.93
CA ALA A 179 16.88 9.70 3.98
C ALA A 179 16.96 11.21 4.21
N SER A 180 15.81 11.84 4.49
CA SER A 180 15.79 13.23 4.92
C SER A 180 16.41 13.35 6.31
N SER A 181 17.20 14.40 6.54
CA SER A 181 17.78 14.71 7.87
C SER A 181 16.74 15.24 8.86
N ASP A 182 15.64 15.81 8.37
CA ASP A 182 14.72 16.61 9.19
C ASP A 182 13.44 15.87 9.58
N SER A 183 12.89 15.04 8.69
CA SER A 183 11.75 14.18 8.98
C SER A 183 11.63 13.06 7.96
N ALA A 184 11.27 11.87 8.40
CA ALA A 184 10.84 10.80 7.51
C ALA A 184 9.32 10.90 7.32
N GLY A 185 8.86 11.20 6.11
CA GLY A 185 7.46 11.02 5.75
C GLY A 185 7.08 9.54 5.84
N ARG A 186 5.86 9.24 6.25
CA ARG A 186 5.35 7.86 6.29
C ARG A 186 4.76 7.49 4.94
N GLY A 187 5.59 7.33 3.91
CA GLY A 187 5.06 6.91 2.61
C GLY A 187 6.05 7.05 1.47
N PHE A 188 5.67 6.46 0.36
CA PHE A 188 6.44 6.48 -0.88
C PHE A 188 5.69 7.21 -1.97
N THR A 189 6.41 8.06 -2.69
CA THR A 189 5.94 8.60 -3.96
C THR A 189 6.61 7.81 -5.07
N THR A 190 5.82 7.09 -5.84
CA THR A 190 6.30 6.28 -6.96
C THR A 190 6.13 7.07 -8.25
N ILE A 191 7.20 7.18 -9.02
CA ILE A 191 7.17 7.68 -10.39
C ILE A 191 7.37 6.49 -11.31
N MET A 192 6.36 6.18 -12.09
CA MET A 192 6.36 5.03 -12.99
C MET A 192 6.29 5.49 -14.44
N THR A 193 6.94 4.74 -15.31
CA THR A 193 6.90 4.90 -16.76
C THR A 193 6.39 3.60 -17.40
N MET A 194 5.31 3.69 -18.20
CA MET A 194 4.71 2.59 -18.96
C MET A 194 4.82 2.87 -20.45
N GLN A 195 5.23 1.88 -21.20
CA GLN A 195 5.25 1.86 -22.67
C GLN A 195 4.19 0.90 -23.21
#